data_7f9514a5d7da25aecded90ccdb4f4ba1
#
_entry.id   7f9514a5d7da25aecded90ccdb4f4ba1
#
_cell.length_a   1.000
_cell.length_b   1.000
_cell.length_c   1.000
_cell.angle_alpha   90.00
_cell.angle_beta   90.00
_cell.angle_gamma   90.00
#
_symmetry.space_group_name_H-M   'P 1'
#
loop_
_entity.id
_entity.type
_entity.pdbx_description
1 polymer ?
#
loop_
_entity_poly.entity_id
_entity_poly.type
_entity_poly.pdbx_seq_one_letter_code
_entity_poly.pdbx_strand_id
1 'polypeptide(L)'
;MVISMPRGTQDILPEESRKWQYIEEKLRKISSDFCYEEIRTPMFESTELFSRGVGDTTDIVQKEMYTFMDKSDRSLTLRPEGTAGTVRSYIENKLFAQIIQPQKLYYVGPMFRYERKQKGRYRQFVQYGVEVIGDESPKIDAEVISLAYNIYKMFGIENIKVSINSLGNPEERRAYNEALIKHFEPRIHEFDEDCNNRLYKNPMRILDCKVDANHELVKTAPRLLEYLGEESKAYFAEVLRHLDALGIKYEIDHNLVRGLDYYTHTAFEIMIDNPEVELKTLCGGGRYNGLVKLLEGPEDKKGIGFALSIERLLLALESENITLPIDDAIDLFVVSMGEKAGDVAVKLTNDLRLAGYKAQNDYFDKKMKAQMKIADRYKAKLSIIIGESELENDEYVVKDMETFNQETVKRENIIKYLEEKLKGEK
;
A
#
# COMPACT_ATOMS: atom_id res chain seq x y z
N MET A 1 33.51 8.80 -11.04
CA MET A 1 32.38 9.12 -10.14
C MET A 1 31.46 7.91 -10.15
N VAL A 2 31.13 7.31 -9.00
CA VAL A 2 30.21 6.17 -8.93
C VAL A 2 28.80 6.72 -9.13
N ILE A 3 28.03 6.14 -10.05
CA ILE A 3 26.63 6.49 -10.26
C ILE A 3 25.85 5.97 -9.06
N SER A 4 25.10 6.84 -8.39
CA SER A 4 24.25 6.51 -7.25
C SER A 4 22.78 6.74 -7.60
N MET A 5 21.90 6.11 -6.85
CA MET A 5 20.44 6.31 -7.01
C MET A 5 20.04 7.78 -6.78
N PRO A 6 18.95 8.26 -7.40
CA PRO A 6 18.44 9.60 -7.20
C PRO A 6 18.07 9.86 -5.74
N ARG A 7 18.26 11.11 -5.28
CA ARG A 7 17.93 11.50 -3.91
C ARG A 7 16.43 11.32 -3.63
N GLY A 8 16.10 10.63 -2.55
CA GLY A 8 14.72 10.41 -2.12
C GLY A 8 14.07 9.15 -2.72
N THR A 9 14.83 8.36 -3.48
CA THR A 9 14.44 7.01 -3.89
C THR A 9 15.18 5.97 -3.05
N GLN A 10 14.84 4.70 -3.23
CA GLN A 10 15.51 3.56 -2.59
C GLN A 10 15.47 2.34 -3.50
N ASP A 11 16.50 1.51 -3.40
CA ASP A 11 16.51 0.16 -3.95
C ASP A 11 15.89 -0.79 -2.90
N ILE A 12 14.99 -1.65 -3.32
CA ILE A 12 14.42 -2.71 -2.48
C ILE A 12 15.20 -3.98 -2.77
N LEU A 13 16.14 -4.32 -1.89
CA LEU A 13 17.01 -5.48 -2.06
C LEU A 13 16.27 -6.81 -1.80
N PRO A 14 16.83 -7.97 -2.22
CA PRO A 14 16.13 -9.26 -2.19
C PRO A 14 15.54 -9.66 -0.83
N GLU A 15 16.23 -9.38 0.26
CA GLU A 15 15.72 -9.67 1.62
C GLU A 15 14.48 -8.83 1.93
N GLU A 16 14.54 -7.52 1.66
CA GLU A 16 13.43 -6.60 1.87
C GLU A 16 12.29 -6.87 0.88
N SER A 17 12.62 -7.19 -0.38
CA SER A 17 11.66 -7.51 -1.44
C SER A 17 10.73 -8.67 -1.07
N ARG A 18 11.18 -9.65 -0.29
CA ARG A 18 10.31 -10.74 0.21
C ARG A 18 9.21 -10.23 1.12
N LYS A 19 9.49 -9.23 1.97
CA LYS A 19 8.48 -8.59 2.82
C LYS A 19 7.42 -7.87 1.98
N TRP A 20 7.88 -7.16 0.95
CA TRP A 20 7.00 -6.49 -0.02
C TRP A 20 6.09 -7.47 -0.73
N GLN A 21 6.63 -8.56 -1.27
CA GLN A 21 5.86 -9.60 -1.94
C GLN A 21 4.79 -10.20 -1.03
N TYR A 22 5.15 -10.51 0.22
CA TYR A 22 4.21 -11.02 1.21
C TYR A 22 3.08 -10.03 1.49
N ILE A 23 3.42 -8.75 1.70
CA ILE A 23 2.42 -7.69 1.94
C ILE A 23 1.50 -7.54 0.72
N GLU A 24 2.05 -7.44 -0.47
CA GLU A 24 1.26 -7.29 -1.69
C GLU A 24 0.33 -8.48 -1.94
N GLU A 25 0.79 -9.71 -1.67
CA GLU A 25 -0.05 -10.92 -1.75
C GLU A 25 -1.24 -10.83 -0.77
N LYS A 26 -0.99 -10.46 0.47
CA LYS A 26 -2.04 -10.28 1.47
C LYS A 26 -3.03 -9.16 1.11
N LEU A 27 -2.53 -8.05 0.58
CA LEU A 27 -3.38 -6.95 0.11
C LEU A 27 -4.27 -7.39 -1.07
N ARG A 28 -3.75 -8.14 -2.04
CA ARG A 28 -4.56 -8.71 -3.13
C ARG A 28 -5.61 -9.69 -2.60
N LYS A 29 -5.22 -10.52 -1.64
CA LYS A 29 -6.16 -11.51 -1.05
C LYS A 29 -7.32 -10.81 -0.35
N ILE A 30 -7.06 -9.85 0.54
CA ILE A 30 -8.13 -9.13 1.26
C ILE A 30 -9.00 -8.31 0.30
N SER A 31 -8.42 -7.71 -0.76
CA SER A 31 -9.18 -7.04 -1.81
C SER A 31 -10.17 -7.98 -2.46
N SER A 32 -9.73 -9.19 -2.83
CA SER A 32 -10.59 -10.23 -3.40
C SER A 32 -11.70 -10.66 -2.44
N ASP A 33 -11.39 -10.82 -1.14
CA ASP A 33 -12.37 -11.19 -0.13
C ASP A 33 -13.46 -10.14 0.07
N PHE A 34 -13.12 -8.86 -0.15
CA PHE A 34 -14.07 -7.73 -0.15
C PHE A 34 -14.68 -7.47 -1.54
N CYS A 35 -14.43 -8.33 -2.53
CA CYS A 35 -14.92 -8.23 -3.92
C CYS A 35 -14.46 -6.97 -4.65
N TYR A 36 -13.21 -6.53 -4.43
CA TYR A 36 -12.57 -5.48 -5.22
C TYR A 36 -11.78 -6.12 -6.37
N GLU A 37 -11.82 -5.47 -7.54
CA GLU A 37 -11.09 -5.89 -8.74
C GLU A 37 -9.87 -5.00 -8.99
N GLU A 38 -8.76 -5.59 -9.45
CA GLU A 38 -7.53 -4.84 -9.71
C GLU A 38 -7.67 -3.96 -10.94
N ILE A 39 -7.32 -2.67 -10.81
CA ILE A 39 -7.14 -1.75 -11.92
C ILE A 39 -5.68 -1.29 -11.99
N ARG A 40 -5.14 -1.19 -13.21
CA ARG A 40 -3.79 -0.66 -13.46
C ARG A 40 -3.87 0.51 -14.41
N THR A 41 -3.51 1.69 -13.91
CA THR A 41 -3.44 2.92 -14.70
C THR A 41 -1.99 3.24 -15.09
N PRO A 42 -1.75 4.04 -16.12
CA PRO A 42 -0.40 4.49 -16.47
C PRO A 42 0.34 5.16 -15.31
N MET A 43 1.67 5.09 -15.33
CA MET A 43 2.52 5.79 -14.34
C MET A 43 2.63 7.29 -14.62
N PHE A 44 2.32 7.73 -15.82
CA PHE A 44 2.27 9.14 -16.20
C PHE A 44 0.95 9.42 -16.92
N GLU A 45 0.42 10.60 -16.71
CA GLU A 45 -0.83 11.06 -17.25
C GLU A 45 -0.68 12.49 -17.77
N SER A 46 -1.70 13.03 -18.45
CA SER A 46 -1.74 14.46 -18.74
C SER A 46 -1.65 15.25 -17.42
N THR A 47 -0.82 16.30 -17.40
CA THR A 47 -0.71 17.20 -16.23
C THR A 47 -2.06 17.78 -15.82
N GLU A 48 -2.93 18.06 -16.80
CA GLU A 48 -4.27 18.59 -16.57
C GLU A 48 -5.13 17.68 -15.69
N LEU A 49 -4.97 16.35 -15.81
CA LEU A 49 -5.70 15.40 -14.95
C LEU A 49 -5.48 15.69 -13.46
N PHE A 50 -4.23 15.94 -13.08
CA PHE A 50 -3.89 16.19 -11.67
C PHE A 50 -4.20 17.63 -11.26
N SER A 51 -3.94 18.61 -12.10
CA SER A 51 -4.29 20.02 -11.81
C SER A 51 -5.79 20.17 -11.56
N ARG A 52 -6.63 19.59 -12.41
CA ARG A 52 -8.10 19.62 -12.24
C ARG A 52 -8.56 18.70 -11.12
N GLY A 53 -8.07 17.44 -11.10
CA GLY A 53 -8.56 16.39 -10.21
C GLY A 53 -8.11 16.56 -8.78
N VAL A 54 -6.84 16.92 -8.53
CA VAL A 54 -6.26 17.04 -7.17
C VAL A 54 -6.52 18.41 -6.56
N GLY A 55 -6.55 19.44 -7.38
CA GLY A 55 -6.80 20.84 -7.02
C GLY A 55 -5.56 21.72 -7.04
N ASP A 56 -5.65 22.86 -7.72
CA ASP A 56 -4.55 23.79 -7.93
C ASP A 56 -4.00 24.42 -6.63
N THR A 57 -4.76 24.37 -5.53
CA THR A 57 -4.36 24.95 -4.24
C THR A 57 -3.56 23.98 -3.37
N THR A 58 -3.45 22.72 -3.79
CA THR A 58 -2.76 21.68 -3.02
C THR A 58 -1.24 21.77 -3.15
N ASP A 59 -0.51 21.40 -2.08
CA ASP A 59 0.96 21.33 -2.12
C ASP A 59 1.44 20.34 -3.20
N ILE A 60 0.69 19.28 -3.44
CA ILE A 60 0.99 18.28 -4.48
C ILE A 60 1.10 18.96 -5.85
N VAL A 61 0.08 19.70 -6.26
CA VAL A 61 0.04 20.35 -7.57
C VAL A 61 1.04 21.50 -7.64
N GLN A 62 1.17 22.30 -6.60
CA GLN A 62 2.03 23.48 -6.60
C GLN A 62 3.53 23.19 -6.50
N LYS A 63 3.93 22.14 -5.74
CA LYS A 63 5.31 21.95 -5.33
C LYS A 63 5.86 20.54 -5.54
N GLU A 64 4.99 19.51 -5.68
CA GLU A 64 5.44 18.12 -5.53
C GLU A 64 5.33 17.27 -6.80
N MET A 65 4.69 17.74 -7.87
CA MET A 65 4.57 17.01 -9.12
C MET A 65 5.90 16.93 -9.89
N TYR A 66 6.16 15.75 -10.47
CA TYR A 66 7.22 15.55 -11.47
C TYR A 66 6.61 15.70 -12.86
N THR A 67 6.74 16.90 -13.43
CA THR A 67 6.15 17.25 -14.73
C THR A 67 7.24 17.39 -15.78
N PHE A 68 6.97 16.92 -17.00
CA PHE A 68 7.87 16.98 -18.14
C PHE A 68 7.10 17.09 -19.46
N MET A 69 7.77 17.57 -20.51
CA MET A 69 7.21 17.60 -21.85
C MET A 69 7.59 16.34 -22.60
N ASP A 70 6.65 15.75 -23.34
CA ASP A 70 6.97 14.68 -24.28
C ASP A 70 7.53 15.24 -25.61
N LYS A 71 7.88 14.35 -26.54
CA LYS A 71 8.44 14.74 -27.85
C LYS A 71 7.46 15.50 -28.75
N SER A 72 6.20 15.58 -28.37
CA SER A 72 5.11 16.30 -29.10
C SER A 72 4.63 17.51 -28.31
N ASP A 73 5.46 18.03 -27.40
CA ASP A 73 5.19 19.19 -26.55
C ASP A 73 3.91 19.08 -25.70
N ARG A 74 3.53 17.84 -25.31
CA ARG A 74 2.44 17.60 -24.37
C ARG A 74 2.98 17.53 -22.96
N SER A 75 2.34 18.25 -22.03
CA SER A 75 2.71 18.22 -20.61
C SER A 75 2.20 16.94 -19.93
N LEU A 76 3.13 16.15 -19.41
CA LEU A 76 2.88 14.91 -18.71
C LEU A 76 3.42 15.01 -17.28
N THR A 77 2.77 14.30 -16.37
CA THR A 77 3.15 14.26 -14.96
C THR A 77 3.20 12.80 -14.48
N LEU A 78 4.27 12.42 -13.76
CA LEU A 78 4.30 11.16 -13.03
C LEU A 78 3.22 11.21 -11.94
N ARG A 79 2.37 10.17 -11.88
CA ARG A 79 1.21 10.15 -10.98
C ARG A 79 1.61 10.36 -9.51
N PRO A 80 1.11 11.41 -8.85
CA PRO A 80 1.37 11.66 -7.42
C PRO A 80 0.45 10.87 -6.50
N GLU A 81 -0.65 10.31 -7.04
CA GLU A 81 -1.67 9.52 -6.36
C GLU A 81 -2.46 8.68 -7.38
N GLY A 82 -3.31 7.76 -6.92
CA GLY A 82 -3.97 6.80 -7.81
C GLY A 82 -5.42 7.13 -8.15
N THR A 83 -6.11 7.96 -7.36
CA THR A 83 -7.55 8.23 -7.47
C THR A 83 -7.92 8.91 -8.79
N ALA A 84 -7.23 9.99 -9.17
CA ALA A 84 -7.51 10.73 -10.40
C ALA A 84 -7.36 9.84 -11.65
N GLY A 85 -6.29 9.04 -11.71
CA GLY A 85 -6.07 8.08 -12.81
C GLY A 85 -7.15 6.99 -12.87
N THR A 86 -7.61 6.51 -11.71
CA THR A 86 -8.69 5.51 -11.62
C THR A 86 -10.02 6.11 -12.08
N VAL A 87 -10.35 7.32 -11.64
CA VAL A 87 -11.59 8.01 -12.06
C VAL A 87 -11.56 8.34 -13.56
N ARG A 88 -10.42 8.81 -14.11
CA ARG A 88 -10.25 9.00 -15.56
C ARG A 88 -10.50 7.69 -16.31
N SER A 89 -9.91 6.57 -15.85
CA SER A 89 -10.11 5.27 -16.47
C SER A 89 -11.56 4.79 -16.38
N TYR A 90 -12.24 5.01 -15.25
CA TYR A 90 -13.65 4.72 -15.05
C TYR A 90 -14.54 5.46 -16.09
N ILE A 91 -14.24 6.73 -16.35
CA ILE A 91 -14.97 7.55 -17.31
C ILE A 91 -14.66 7.11 -18.75
N GLU A 92 -13.38 7.05 -19.12
CA GLU A 92 -12.93 6.74 -20.49
C GLU A 92 -13.41 5.37 -20.96
N ASN A 93 -13.35 4.36 -20.09
CA ASN A 93 -13.79 3.00 -20.40
C ASN A 93 -15.28 2.75 -20.10
N LYS A 94 -16.04 3.81 -19.76
CA LYS A 94 -17.48 3.76 -19.47
C LYS A 94 -17.87 2.70 -18.44
N LEU A 95 -17.05 2.50 -17.40
CA LEU A 95 -17.32 1.52 -16.36
C LEU A 95 -18.63 1.83 -15.61
N PHE A 96 -19.08 3.11 -15.64
CA PHE A 96 -20.39 3.52 -15.12
C PHE A 96 -21.58 2.88 -15.82
N ALA A 97 -21.40 2.35 -17.04
CA ALA A 97 -22.45 1.70 -17.82
C ALA A 97 -22.49 0.17 -17.61
N GLN A 98 -21.61 -0.39 -16.81
CA GLN A 98 -21.62 -1.82 -16.50
C GLN A 98 -22.82 -2.19 -15.62
N ILE A 99 -23.27 -3.44 -15.71
CA ILE A 99 -24.47 -3.94 -15.01
C ILE A 99 -24.27 -3.93 -13.51
N ILE A 100 -23.07 -4.31 -13.05
CA ILE A 100 -22.73 -4.36 -11.62
C ILE A 100 -22.25 -2.96 -11.19
N GLN A 101 -22.95 -2.37 -10.23
CA GLN A 101 -22.61 -1.09 -9.61
C GLN A 101 -22.78 -1.21 -8.08
N PRO A 102 -22.01 -0.45 -7.29
CA PRO A 102 -20.88 0.39 -7.68
C PRO A 102 -19.67 -0.42 -8.16
N GLN A 103 -18.78 0.21 -8.91
CA GLN A 103 -17.49 -0.38 -9.25
C GLN A 103 -16.57 -0.33 -8.04
N LYS A 104 -16.06 -1.48 -7.63
CA LYS A 104 -15.14 -1.64 -6.48
C LYS A 104 -13.76 -1.99 -7.03
N LEU A 105 -12.86 -1.03 -7.04
CA LEU A 105 -11.55 -1.13 -7.68
C LEU A 105 -10.43 -0.99 -6.65
N TYR A 106 -9.32 -1.73 -6.84
CA TYR A 106 -8.09 -1.50 -6.09
C TYR A 106 -6.88 -1.43 -7.02
N TYR A 107 -5.84 -0.76 -6.58
CA TYR A 107 -4.56 -0.68 -7.28
C TYR A 107 -3.39 -0.84 -6.32
N VAL A 108 -2.26 -1.36 -6.85
CA VAL A 108 -0.94 -1.36 -6.19
C VAL A 108 0.08 -0.83 -7.19
N GLY A 109 0.84 0.17 -6.81
CA GLY A 109 1.89 0.65 -7.70
C GLY A 109 2.61 1.91 -7.21
N PRO A 110 3.70 2.28 -7.92
CA PRO A 110 4.50 3.43 -7.56
C PRO A 110 3.77 4.74 -7.80
N MET A 111 3.97 5.68 -6.85
CA MET A 111 3.58 7.09 -6.91
C MET A 111 4.81 7.96 -6.74
N PHE A 112 4.72 9.23 -7.20
CA PHE A 112 5.88 10.11 -7.30
C PHE A 112 5.52 11.50 -6.76
N ARG A 113 6.24 11.94 -5.70
CA ARG A 113 6.07 13.28 -5.12
C ARG A 113 7.41 13.89 -4.75
N TYR A 114 7.67 15.11 -5.13
CA TYR A 114 8.89 15.83 -4.79
C TYR A 114 8.86 16.31 -3.32
N GLU A 115 8.65 15.37 -2.41
CA GLU A 115 8.61 15.65 -0.97
C GLU A 115 10.01 15.80 -0.38
N ARG A 116 10.09 16.49 0.77
CA ARG A 116 11.28 16.50 1.62
C ARG A 116 11.46 15.10 2.22
N LYS A 117 12.65 14.48 1.96
CA LYS A 117 12.99 13.16 2.47
C LYS A 117 12.91 13.13 4.00
N GLN A 118 12.13 12.19 4.53
CA GLN A 118 12.09 11.82 5.95
C GLN A 118 11.72 10.33 6.06
N LYS A 119 11.85 9.73 7.26
CA LYS A 119 11.50 8.32 7.47
C LYS A 119 10.03 8.08 7.05
N GLY A 120 9.79 7.10 6.14
CA GLY A 120 8.44 6.81 5.61
C GLY A 120 7.90 7.79 4.56
N ARG A 121 8.72 8.74 4.08
CA ARG A 121 8.40 9.61 2.95
C ARG A 121 9.51 9.58 1.91
N TYR A 122 9.17 9.07 0.75
CA TYR A 122 10.07 8.93 -0.39
C TYR A 122 9.50 9.68 -1.59
N ARG A 123 10.37 10.04 -2.53
CA ARG A 123 9.96 10.68 -3.78
C ARG A 123 9.35 9.70 -4.78
N GLN A 124 9.72 8.43 -4.67
CA GLN A 124 9.02 7.30 -5.26
C GLN A 124 8.63 6.38 -4.11
N PHE A 125 7.35 6.05 -3.99
CA PHE A 125 6.78 5.18 -2.96
C PHE A 125 5.64 4.36 -3.55
N VAL A 126 5.28 3.25 -2.93
CA VAL A 126 4.21 2.39 -3.42
C VAL A 126 2.93 2.61 -2.61
N GLN A 127 1.86 2.92 -3.31
CA GLN A 127 0.52 2.94 -2.75
C GLN A 127 -0.24 1.66 -3.10
N TYR A 128 -0.94 1.14 -2.11
CA TYR A 128 -2.17 0.38 -2.29
C TYR A 128 -3.33 1.33 -2.05
N GLY A 129 -4.30 1.33 -2.94
CA GLY A 129 -5.51 2.14 -2.79
C GLY A 129 -6.74 1.42 -3.29
N VAL A 130 -7.89 1.82 -2.78
CA VAL A 130 -9.20 1.34 -3.24
C VAL A 130 -10.09 2.51 -3.59
N GLU A 131 -10.94 2.31 -4.58
CA GLU A 131 -11.94 3.29 -5.03
C GLU A 131 -13.27 2.56 -5.26
N VAL A 132 -14.32 3.05 -4.63
CA VAL A 132 -15.70 2.63 -4.90
C VAL A 132 -16.42 3.77 -5.60
N ILE A 133 -16.80 3.56 -6.85
CA ILE A 133 -17.36 4.61 -7.71
C ILE A 133 -18.73 4.18 -8.22
N GLY A 134 -19.73 5.02 -8.04
CA GLY A 134 -21.10 4.79 -8.57
C GLY A 134 -22.22 4.98 -7.56
N ASP A 135 -21.91 5.08 -6.26
CA ASP A 135 -22.92 5.18 -5.19
C ASP A 135 -22.46 6.12 -4.07
N GLU A 136 -23.41 6.62 -3.27
CA GLU A 136 -23.13 7.45 -2.08
C GLU A 136 -23.78 6.91 -0.79
N SER A 137 -24.07 5.63 -0.72
CA SER A 137 -24.61 5.02 0.49
C SER A 137 -23.65 5.07 1.68
N PRO A 138 -24.09 5.47 2.90
CA PRO A 138 -23.27 5.44 4.10
C PRO A 138 -22.71 4.05 4.44
N LYS A 139 -23.35 2.98 3.97
CA LYS A 139 -22.86 1.60 4.12
C LYS A 139 -21.54 1.37 3.39
N ILE A 140 -21.39 2.01 2.23
CA ILE A 140 -20.15 1.92 1.44
C ILE A 140 -19.01 2.63 2.16
N ASP A 141 -19.27 3.78 2.80
CA ASP A 141 -18.26 4.49 3.59
C ASP A 141 -17.75 3.61 4.73
N ALA A 142 -18.68 2.97 5.46
CA ALA A 142 -18.33 2.07 6.53
C ALA A 142 -17.56 0.83 6.03
N GLU A 143 -17.91 0.27 4.87
CA GLU A 143 -17.20 -0.85 4.24
C GLU A 143 -15.76 -0.44 3.88
N VAL A 144 -15.57 0.72 3.23
CA VAL A 144 -14.26 1.24 2.83
C VAL A 144 -13.37 1.48 4.04
N ILE A 145 -13.92 2.07 5.12
CA ILE A 145 -13.21 2.27 6.39
C ILE A 145 -12.90 0.92 7.03
N SER A 146 -13.84 -0.03 7.02
CA SER A 146 -13.65 -1.38 7.53
C SER A 146 -12.52 -2.11 6.81
N LEU A 147 -12.46 -2.03 5.49
CA LEU A 147 -11.36 -2.63 4.72
C LEU A 147 -10.01 -2.03 5.13
N ALA A 148 -9.92 -0.69 5.20
CA ALA A 148 -8.71 0.00 5.64
C ALA A 148 -8.28 -0.43 7.05
N TYR A 149 -9.21 -0.52 8.00
CA TYR A 149 -8.96 -0.96 9.37
C TYR A 149 -8.50 -2.42 9.42
N ASN A 150 -9.20 -3.32 8.72
CA ASN A 150 -8.91 -4.75 8.74
C ASN A 150 -7.60 -5.11 8.05
N ILE A 151 -7.11 -4.31 7.11
CA ILE A 151 -5.75 -4.48 6.54
C ILE A 151 -4.71 -4.46 7.65
N TYR A 152 -4.73 -3.47 8.53
CA TYR A 152 -3.76 -3.38 9.62
C TYR A 152 -3.93 -4.49 10.65
N LYS A 153 -5.17 -4.83 10.99
CA LYS A 153 -5.48 -5.96 11.88
C LYS A 153 -4.99 -7.29 11.32
N MET A 154 -5.13 -7.53 10.03
CA MET A 154 -4.63 -8.73 9.35
C MET A 154 -3.12 -8.91 9.51
N PHE A 155 -2.37 -7.82 9.60
CA PHE A 155 -0.94 -7.84 9.85
C PHE A 155 -0.57 -7.86 11.35
N GLY A 156 -1.55 -7.90 12.24
CA GLY A 156 -1.34 -7.96 13.70
C GLY A 156 -1.11 -6.59 14.36
N ILE A 157 -1.33 -5.48 13.67
CA ILE A 157 -1.22 -4.14 14.25
C ILE A 157 -2.52 -3.86 15.03
N GLU A 158 -2.44 -3.96 16.37
CA GLU A 158 -3.59 -3.81 17.25
C GLU A 158 -3.82 -2.36 17.71
N ASN A 159 -2.74 -1.59 17.86
CA ASN A 159 -2.76 -0.22 18.38
C ASN A 159 -3.10 0.80 17.29
N ILE A 160 -4.29 0.66 16.70
CA ILE A 160 -4.78 1.59 15.68
C ILE A 160 -6.12 2.20 16.08
N LYS A 161 -6.33 3.43 15.65
CA LYS A 161 -7.61 4.13 15.76
C LYS A 161 -8.03 4.73 14.42
N VAL A 162 -9.34 4.85 14.23
CA VAL A 162 -9.93 5.59 13.12
C VAL A 162 -10.20 7.02 13.58
N SER A 163 -9.56 7.98 12.94
CA SER A 163 -9.92 9.40 13.06
C SER A 163 -10.88 9.72 11.91
N ILE A 164 -12.06 10.28 12.21
CA ILE A 164 -13.12 10.53 11.23
C ILE A 164 -13.73 11.91 11.39
N ASN A 165 -14.10 12.54 10.27
CA ASN A 165 -14.81 13.80 10.23
C ASN A 165 -15.78 13.82 9.03
N SER A 166 -16.70 14.79 9.02
CA SER A 166 -17.46 15.13 7.81
C SER A 166 -17.03 16.49 7.30
N LEU A 167 -16.67 16.55 6.00
CA LEU A 167 -16.30 17.79 5.32
C LEU A 167 -17.52 18.51 4.69
N GLY A 168 -18.72 17.96 4.87
CA GLY A 168 -19.94 18.50 4.33
C GLY A 168 -20.00 18.54 2.80
N ASN A 169 -21.05 19.15 2.29
CA ASN A 169 -21.19 19.46 0.87
C ASN A 169 -20.49 20.81 0.52
N PRO A 170 -20.42 21.21 -0.75
CA PRO A 170 -19.75 22.45 -1.15
C PRO A 170 -20.36 23.73 -0.57
N GLU A 171 -21.68 23.78 -0.31
CA GLU A 171 -22.37 24.96 0.25
C GLU A 171 -22.07 25.10 1.74
N GLU A 172 -22.16 24.01 2.50
CA GLU A 172 -21.81 23.93 3.91
C GLU A 172 -20.35 24.31 4.14
N ARG A 173 -19.46 23.82 3.27
CA ARG A 173 -18.04 24.15 3.32
C ARG A 173 -17.77 25.62 3.02
N ARG A 174 -18.54 26.26 2.14
CA ARG A 174 -18.40 27.70 1.89
C ARG A 174 -18.73 28.51 3.13
N ALA A 175 -19.86 28.23 3.78
CA ALA A 175 -20.25 28.88 5.01
C ALA A 175 -19.21 28.68 6.13
N TYR A 176 -18.66 27.48 6.23
CA TYR A 176 -17.59 27.19 7.19
C TYR A 176 -16.28 27.92 6.88
N ASN A 177 -15.88 27.99 5.61
CA ASN A 177 -14.70 28.74 5.21
C ASN A 177 -14.81 30.24 5.54
N GLU A 178 -15.98 30.85 5.35
CA GLU A 178 -16.24 32.23 5.76
C GLU A 178 -16.09 32.42 7.26
N ALA A 179 -16.56 31.45 8.06
CA ALA A 179 -16.41 31.47 9.52
C ALA A 179 -14.94 31.32 9.93
N LEU A 180 -14.18 30.43 9.28
CA LEU A 180 -12.74 30.28 9.53
C LEU A 180 -11.94 31.53 9.16
N ILE A 181 -12.23 32.17 8.02
CA ILE A 181 -11.58 33.42 7.62
C ILE A 181 -11.83 34.47 8.71
N LYS A 182 -13.08 34.68 9.10
CA LYS A 182 -13.45 35.65 10.13
C LYS A 182 -12.75 35.35 11.49
N HIS A 183 -12.52 34.07 11.78
CA HIS A 183 -11.89 33.63 13.03
C HIS A 183 -10.37 33.89 13.02
N PHE A 184 -9.69 33.58 11.91
CA PHE A 184 -8.22 33.66 11.83
C PHE A 184 -7.71 35.04 11.40
N GLU A 185 -8.43 35.76 10.51
CA GLU A 185 -8.00 37.01 9.89
C GLU A 185 -7.45 38.05 10.90
N PRO A 186 -8.08 38.31 12.08
CA PRO A 186 -7.60 39.33 13.00
C PRO A 186 -6.19 39.10 13.56
N ARG A 187 -5.77 37.82 13.62
CA ARG A 187 -4.49 37.38 14.18
C ARG A 187 -3.67 36.51 13.27
N ILE A 188 -3.95 36.51 11.97
CA ILE A 188 -3.26 35.63 10.99
C ILE A 188 -1.76 35.90 10.89
N HIS A 189 -1.35 37.14 11.23
CA HIS A 189 0.06 37.55 11.28
C HIS A 189 0.88 36.82 12.36
N GLU A 190 0.25 36.11 13.29
CA GLU A 190 0.90 35.25 14.28
C GLU A 190 1.25 33.87 13.76
N PHE A 191 0.73 33.49 12.58
CA PHE A 191 0.89 32.20 11.94
C PHE A 191 2.04 32.19 10.93
N ASP A 192 2.49 31.00 10.54
CA ASP A 192 3.52 30.83 9.52
C ASP A 192 3.08 31.41 8.15
N GLU A 193 4.05 31.58 7.25
CA GLU A 193 3.81 32.15 5.91
C GLU A 193 2.84 31.29 5.08
N ASP A 194 2.94 29.95 5.19
CA ASP A 194 2.05 29.03 4.48
C ASP A 194 0.60 29.20 4.98
N CYS A 195 0.37 29.36 6.27
CA CYS A 195 -0.95 29.61 6.85
C CYS A 195 -1.52 30.97 6.41
N ASN A 196 -0.70 32.00 6.38
CA ASN A 196 -1.07 33.33 5.84
C ASN A 196 -1.56 33.20 4.38
N ASN A 197 -0.83 32.47 3.54
CA ASN A 197 -1.19 32.23 2.13
C ASN A 197 -2.46 31.39 1.95
N ARG A 198 -2.77 30.51 2.92
CA ARG A 198 -3.94 29.61 2.89
C ARG A 198 -5.23 30.30 3.31
N LEU A 199 -5.17 31.40 4.08
CA LEU A 199 -6.35 32.02 4.69
C LEU A 199 -7.50 32.24 3.70
N TYR A 200 -7.22 32.83 2.54
CA TYR A 200 -8.25 33.12 1.53
C TYR A 200 -8.38 32.07 0.43
N LYS A 201 -7.41 31.16 0.31
CA LYS A 201 -7.42 30.10 -0.70
C LYS A 201 -8.09 28.83 -0.20
N ASN A 202 -7.68 28.36 0.98
CA ASN A 202 -8.19 27.16 1.62
C ASN A 202 -7.99 27.25 3.15
N PRO A 203 -8.82 27.99 3.88
CA PRO A 203 -8.64 28.24 5.31
C PRO A 203 -8.71 26.96 6.16
N MET A 204 -9.40 25.92 5.69
CA MET A 204 -9.42 24.63 6.38
C MET A 204 -8.02 24.03 6.55
N ARG A 205 -7.08 24.30 5.63
CA ARG A 205 -5.69 23.81 5.70
C ARG A 205 -4.87 24.46 6.83
N ILE A 206 -5.37 25.52 7.47
CA ILE A 206 -4.77 26.11 8.69
C ILE A 206 -4.95 25.15 9.86
N LEU A 207 -6.07 24.43 9.93
CA LEU A 207 -6.36 23.44 10.98
C LEU A 207 -5.40 22.24 10.97
N ASP A 208 -4.85 21.89 9.80
CA ASP A 208 -3.87 20.81 9.59
C ASP A 208 -2.41 21.30 9.58
N CYS A 209 -2.16 22.57 9.96
CA CYS A 209 -0.82 23.12 9.99
C CYS A 209 0.00 22.50 11.14
N LYS A 210 1.11 21.85 10.78
CA LYS A 210 2.00 21.23 11.79
C LYS A 210 2.79 22.24 12.63
N VAL A 211 3.06 23.40 12.06
CA VAL A 211 3.83 24.47 12.75
C VAL A 211 2.95 25.11 13.82
N ASP A 212 1.71 25.44 13.44
CA ASP A 212 0.79 26.20 14.28
C ASP A 212 -0.28 25.35 14.98
N ALA A 213 -0.15 24.00 14.94
CA ALA A 213 -1.13 23.07 15.52
C ALA A 213 -1.49 23.36 16.99
N ASN A 214 -0.56 23.95 17.76
CA ASN A 214 -0.76 24.28 19.16
C ASN A 214 -1.28 25.71 19.39
N HIS A 215 -1.44 26.52 18.34
CA HIS A 215 -1.93 27.87 18.44
C HIS A 215 -3.35 27.93 19.05
N GLU A 216 -3.62 28.92 19.89
CA GLU A 216 -4.92 29.06 20.57
C GLU A 216 -6.08 29.15 19.58
N LEU A 217 -5.92 29.90 18.49
CA LEU A 217 -6.96 30.04 17.46
C LEU A 217 -7.26 28.71 16.75
N VAL A 218 -6.30 27.79 16.60
CA VAL A 218 -6.56 26.46 16.03
C VAL A 218 -7.43 25.64 16.99
N LYS A 219 -7.15 25.72 18.30
CA LYS A 219 -7.92 25.00 19.34
C LYS A 219 -9.34 25.53 19.52
N THR A 220 -9.55 26.82 19.25
CA THR A 220 -10.84 27.53 19.42
C THR A 220 -11.56 27.75 18.09
N ALA A 221 -11.06 27.20 17.00
CA ALA A 221 -11.69 27.32 15.69
C ALA A 221 -13.12 26.75 15.68
N PRO A 222 -14.05 27.37 14.92
CA PRO A 222 -15.38 26.83 14.75
C PRO A 222 -15.30 25.40 14.19
N ARG A 223 -16.26 24.55 14.55
CA ARG A 223 -16.28 23.14 14.14
C ARG A 223 -17.17 22.95 12.93
N LEU A 224 -16.67 22.28 11.88
CA LEU A 224 -17.42 22.06 10.65
C LEU A 224 -18.77 21.36 10.89
N LEU A 225 -18.82 20.43 11.82
CA LEU A 225 -20.07 19.71 12.15
C LEU A 225 -21.24 20.63 12.59
N GLU A 226 -20.93 21.85 13.08
CA GLU A 226 -21.95 22.85 13.45
C GLU A 226 -22.55 23.55 12.21
N TYR A 227 -21.86 23.50 11.07
CA TYR A 227 -22.26 24.09 9.80
C TYR A 227 -22.93 23.10 8.85
N LEU A 228 -23.01 21.82 9.22
CA LEU A 228 -23.71 20.80 8.43
C LEU A 228 -25.21 21.02 8.44
N GLY A 229 -25.86 20.89 7.29
CA GLY A 229 -27.31 20.77 7.19
C GLY A 229 -27.81 19.41 7.69
N GLU A 230 -29.12 19.29 7.83
CA GLU A 230 -29.74 18.07 8.40
C GLU A 230 -29.45 16.81 7.58
N GLU A 231 -29.35 16.92 6.26
CA GLU A 231 -29.04 15.80 5.37
C GLU A 231 -27.60 15.29 5.61
N SER A 232 -26.62 16.19 5.65
CA SER A 232 -25.20 15.83 5.90
C SER A 232 -25.00 15.30 7.33
N LYS A 233 -25.72 15.82 8.32
CA LYS A 233 -25.73 15.30 9.68
C LYS A 233 -26.30 13.88 9.75
N ALA A 234 -27.44 13.65 9.10
CA ALA A 234 -28.07 12.33 9.05
C ALA A 234 -27.17 11.32 8.32
N TYR A 235 -26.57 11.73 7.21
CA TYR A 235 -25.61 10.90 6.49
C TYR A 235 -24.43 10.48 7.38
N PHE A 236 -23.80 11.45 8.04
CA PHE A 236 -22.65 11.19 8.92
C PHE A 236 -23.03 10.30 10.10
N ALA A 237 -24.20 10.54 10.72
CA ALA A 237 -24.71 9.69 11.80
C ALA A 237 -24.92 8.22 11.35
N GLU A 238 -25.42 8.00 10.11
CA GLU A 238 -25.55 6.66 9.56
C GLU A 238 -24.19 5.97 9.32
N VAL A 239 -23.18 6.70 8.85
CA VAL A 239 -21.80 6.16 8.73
C VAL A 239 -21.31 5.69 10.10
N LEU A 240 -21.43 6.54 11.13
CA LEU A 240 -21.00 6.20 12.49
C LEU A 240 -21.77 5.00 13.04
N ARG A 241 -23.09 4.93 12.86
CA ARG A 241 -23.92 3.79 13.25
C ARG A 241 -23.46 2.48 12.60
N HIS A 242 -23.04 2.52 11.33
CA HIS A 242 -22.51 1.34 10.64
C HIS A 242 -21.13 0.94 11.17
N LEU A 243 -20.26 1.90 11.52
CA LEU A 243 -18.98 1.61 12.17
C LEU A 243 -19.18 0.97 13.55
N ASP A 244 -20.15 1.46 14.33
CA ASP A 244 -20.54 0.86 15.62
C ASP A 244 -21.01 -0.60 15.44
N ALA A 245 -21.84 -0.87 14.42
CA ALA A 245 -22.32 -2.21 14.10
C ALA A 245 -21.18 -3.15 13.68
N LEU A 246 -20.10 -2.64 13.08
CA LEU A 246 -18.88 -3.37 12.72
C LEU A 246 -17.91 -3.52 13.90
N GLY A 247 -18.19 -2.88 15.05
CA GLY A 247 -17.31 -2.88 16.22
C GLY A 247 -16.01 -2.10 16.02
N ILE A 248 -15.97 -1.18 15.04
CA ILE A 248 -14.79 -0.36 14.74
C ILE A 248 -14.79 0.86 15.65
N LYS A 249 -13.75 0.99 16.46
CA LYS A 249 -13.56 2.17 17.32
C LYS A 249 -13.08 3.35 16.49
N TYR A 250 -13.70 4.50 16.68
CA TYR A 250 -13.34 5.75 16.01
C TYR A 250 -13.33 6.93 16.99
N GLU A 251 -12.66 7.99 16.56
CA GLU A 251 -12.64 9.30 17.23
C GLU A 251 -13.08 10.35 16.21
N ILE A 252 -14.03 11.20 16.57
CA ILE A 252 -14.41 12.35 15.75
C ILE A 252 -13.34 13.43 15.93
N ASP A 253 -12.60 13.69 14.87
CA ASP A 253 -11.54 14.69 14.84
C ASP A 253 -12.00 15.93 14.05
N HIS A 254 -12.37 16.98 14.75
CA HIS A 254 -12.87 18.22 14.14
C HIS A 254 -11.82 18.97 13.30
N ASN A 255 -10.54 18.67 13.51
CA ASN A 255 -9.43 19.29 12.77
C ASN A 255 -9.00 18.42 11.58
N LEU A 256 -9.57 17.22 11.44
CA LEU A 256 -9.26 16.35 10.32
C LEU A 256 -9.74 16.98 9.02
N VAL A 257 -8.80 17.44 8.22
CA VAL A 257 -8.97 17.86 6.83
C VAL A 257 -8.04 17.04 5.95
N ARG A 258 -8.28 17.00 4.65
CA ARG A 258 -7.47 16.21 3.72
C ARG A 258 -6.61 17.10 2.85
N GLY A 259 -5.45 16.59 2.44
CA GLY A 259 -4.48 17.29 1.60
C GLY A 259 -4.89 17.47 0.13
N LEU A 260 -6.09 17.03 -0.26
CA LEU A 260 -6.62 17.05 -1.62
C LEU A 260 -7.98 17.76 -1.60
N ASP A 261 -8.22 18.64 -2.59
CA ASP A 261 -9.39 19.55 -2.57
C ASP A 261 -10.70 18.86 -2.98
N TYR A 262 -10.64 17.66 -3.57
CA TYR A 262 -11.81 16.94 -4.05
C TYR A 262 -12.67 16.29 -2.95
N TYR A 263 -12.15 16.19 -1.72
CA TYR A 263 -12.88 15.51 -0.65
C TYR A 263 -14.15 16.26 -0.22
N THR A 264 -15.21 15.51 0.04
CA THR A 264 -16.52 15.95 0.54
C THR A 264 -17.03 14.97 1.58
N HIS A 265 -18.02 15.31 2.37
CA HIS A 265 -18.64 14.42 3.37
C HIS A 265 -17.60 13.64 4.20
N THR A 266 -17.67 12.32 4.21
CA THR A 266 -16.79 11.48 5.03
C THR A 266 -15.31 11.66 4.68
N ALA A 267 -14.51 12.01 5.68
CA ALA A 267 -13.05 11.98 5.64
C ALA A 267 -12.53 11.17 6.82
N PHE A 268 -11.51 10.33 6.60
CA PHE A 268 -10.96 9.49 7.66
C PHE A 268 -9.46 9.24 7.51
N GLU A 269 -8.83 8.91 8.62
CA GLU A 269 -7.46 8.40 8.70
C GLU A 269 -7.39 7.20 9.62
N ILE A 270 -6.59 6.20 9.24
CA ILE A 270 -6.15 5.17 10.18
C ILE A 270 -4.83 5.62 10.77
N MET A 271 -4.80 5.73 12.08
CA MET A 271 -3.63 6.21 12.82
C MET A 271 -3.11 5.12 13.74
N ILE A 272 -1.78 5.03 13.87
CA ILE A 272 -1.18 4.21 14.92
C ILE A 272 -1.20 4.99 16.24
N ASP A 273 -1.69 4.35 17.29
CA ASP A 273 -1.74 4.93 18.63
C ASP A 273 -0.51 4.55 19.45
N ASN A 274 0.67 4.84 18.88
CA ASN A 274 1.97 4.61 19.51
C ASN A 274 2.70 5.96 19.61
N PRO A 275 3.03 6.44 20.85
CA PRO A 275 3.70 7.74 21.04
C PRO A 275 5.12 7.79 20.48
N GLU A 276 5.78 6.66 20.27
CA GLU A 276 7.14 6.57 19.72
C GLU A 276 7.19 6.74 18.20
N VAL A 277 6.04 6.69 17.52
CA VAL A 277 5.93 6.81 16.06
C VAL A 277 5.67 8.26 15.67
N GLU A 278 6.63 8.87 14.96
CA GLU A 278 6.49 10.25 14.46
C GLU A 278 5.38 10.40 13.42
N LEU A 279 5.29 9.45 12.47
CA LEU A 279 4.29 9.43 11.41
C LEU A 279 3.09 8.58 11.84
N LYS A 280 2.17 9.18 12.58
CA LYS A 280 1.00 8.48 13.12
C LYS A 280 0.00 8.04 12.06
N THR A 281 -0.18 8.82 10.99
CA THR A 281 -1.14 8.48 9.91
C THR A 281 -0.61 7.37 9.03
N LEU A 282 -1.26 6.22 9.04
CA LEU A 282 -0.92 5.03 8.25
C LEU A 282 -1.60 5.04 6.88
N CYS A 283 -2.89 5.40 6.83
CA CYS A 283 -3.62 5.64 5.59
C CYS A 283 -4.65 6.73 5.77
N GLY A 284 -5.18 7.21 4.66
CA GLY A 284 -6.25 8.17 4.71
C GLY A 284 -7.10 8.12 3.45
N GLY A 285 -8.37 8.45 3.63
CA GLY A 285 -9.37 8.39 2.60
C GLY A 285 -10.55 9.30 2.88
N GLY A 286 -11.58 9.14 2.03
CA GLY A 286 -12.84 9.87 2.16
C GLY A 286 -13.61 9.91 0.85
N ARG A 287 -14.77 10.56 0.89
CA ARG A 287 -15.64 10.78 -0.26
C ARG A 287 -15.15 11.91 -1.16
N TYR A 288 -15.38 11.74 -2.46
CA TYR A 288 -15.06 12.72 -3.50
C TYR A 288 -16.21 12.83 -4.52
N ASN A 289 -17.40 13.18 -4.02
CA ASN A 289 -18.65 13.16 -4.80
C ASN A 289 -18.63 14.08 -6.04
N GLY A 290 -17.74 15.07 -6.10
CA GLY A 290 -17.60 15.98 -7.24
C GLY A 290 -16.59 15.57 -8.31
N LEU A 291 -15.68 14.60 -8.01
CA LEU A 291 -14.51 14.34 -8.85
C LEU A 291 -14.88 13.74 -10.22
N VAL A 292 -15.86 12.83 -10.28
CA VAL A 292 -16.30 12.24 -11.55
C VAL A 292 -16.85 13.32 -12.49
N LYS A 293 -17.71 14.21 -11.98
CA LYS A 293 -18.23 15.37 -12.74
C LYS A 293 -17.11 16.33 -13.14
N LEU A 294 -16.17 16.61 -12.26
CA LEU A 294 -15.03 17.51 -12.51
C LEU A 294 -14.15 17.02 -13.66
N LEU A 295 -14.04 15.71 -13.81
CA LEU A 295 -13.33 15.05 -14.91
C LEU A 295 -14.24 14.69 -16.10
N GLU A 296 -15.38 15.39 -16.24
CA GLU A 296 -16.33 15.29 -17.35
C GLU A 296 -17.06 13.95 -17.46
N GLY A 297 -17.14 13.19 -16.36
CA GLY A 297 -17.97 11.99 -16.27
C GLY A 297 -19.41 12.29 -15.84
N PRO A 298 -20.25 11.24 -15.70
CA PRO A 298 -21.64 11.39 -15.26
C PRO A 298 -21.76 12.04 -13.88
N GLU A 299 -22.62 13.03 -13.75
CA GLU A 299 -22.77 13.84 -12.53
C GLU A 299 -23.34 13.06 -11.34
N ASP A 300 -24.17 12.04 -11.62
CA ASP A 300 -24.79 11.18 -10.61
C ASP A 300 -23.83 10.17 -9.97
N LYS A 301 -22.63 10.01 -10.53
CA LYS A 301 -21.65 9.03 -10.03
C LYS A 301 -20.78 9.65 -8.92
N LYS A 302 -20.89 9.05 -7.74
CA LYS A 302 -20.20 9.45 -6.52
C LYS A 302 -19.09 8.47 -6.21
N GLY A 303 -18.11 8.89 -5.44
CA GLY A 303 -16.98 8.02 -5.12
C GLY A 303 -16.47 8.17 -3.69
N ILE A 304 -15.87 7.10 -3.19
CA ILE A 304 -15.12 7.06 -1.94
C ILE A 304 -13.94 6.11 -2.09
N GLY A 305 -12.83 6.43 -1.48
CA GLY A 305 -11.66 5.56 -1.49
C GLY A 305 -10.67 5.89 -0.38
N PHE A 306 -9.62 5.12 -0.31
CA PHE A 306 -8.45 5.42 0.54
C PHE A 306 -7.17 4.93 -0.12
N ALA A 307 -6.04 5.45 0.36
CA ALA A 307 -4.74 4.93 -0.02
C ALA A 307 -3.83 4.80 1.21
N LEU A 308 -3.04 3.72 1.22
CA LEU A 308 -1.95 3.50 2.17
C LEU A 308 -0.60 3.38 1.43
N SER A 309 0.49 3.73 2.10
CA SER A 309 1.85 3.46 1.62
C SER A 309 2.37 2.16 2.22
N ILE A 310 2.93 1.28 1.37
CA ILE A 310 3.55 0.03 1.84
C ILE A 310 4.74 0.34 2.74
N GLU A 311 5.51 1.39 2.46
CA GLU A 311 6.62 1.83 3.29
C GLU A 311 6.17 2.20 4.71
N ARG A 312 5.01 2.88 4.85
CA ARG A 312 4.45 3.22 6.16
C ARG A 312 3.92 1.99 6.90
N LEU A 313 3.31 1.05 6.18
CA LEU A 313 2.89 -0.22 6.76
C LEU A 313 4.11 -1.00 7.30
N LEU A 314 5.21 -1.08 6.55
CA LEU A 314 6.45 -1.70 7.01
C LEU A 314 7.01 -1.02 8.26
N LEU A 315 6.99 0.30 8.33
CA LEU A 315 7.41 1.04 9.52
C LEU A 315 6.50 0.79 10.73
N ALA A 316 5.19 0.65 10.50
CA ALA A 316 4.26 0.30 11.57
C ALA A 316 4.53 -1.10 12.11
N LEU A 317 4.78 -2.08 11.23
CA LEU A 317 5.16 -3.43 11.63
C LEU A 317 6.46 -3.43 12.44
N GLU A 318 7.47 -2.66 12.00
CA GLU A 318 8.73 -2.50 12.73
C GLU A 318 8.52 -1.90 14.12
N SER A 319 7.70 -0.84 14.24
CA SER A 319 7.44 -0.16 15.51
C SER A 319 6.67 -1.03 16.51
N GLU A 320 5.83 -1.93 16.04
CA GLU A 320 5.07 -2.89 16.86
C GLU A 320 5.82 -4.21 17.08
N ASN A 321 7.09 -4.32 16.62
CA ASN A 321 7.91 -5.52 16.69
C ASN A 321 7.26 -6.76 16.06
N ILE A 322 6.48 -6.56 14.98
CA ILE A 322 5.80 -7.63 14.27
C ILE A 322 6.73 -8.22 13.21
N THR A 323 7.00 -9.51 13.32
CA THR A 323 7.78 -10.26 12.34
C THR A 323 6.83 -10.94 11.34
N LEU A 324 7.03 -10.70 10.05
CA LEU A 324 6.25 -11.35 9.01
C LEU A 324 6.68 -12.81 8.85
N PRO A 325 5.76 -13.77 8.67
CA PRO A 325 6.05 -15.18 8.51
C PRO A 325 6.54 -15.48 7.08
N ILE A 326 7.76 -15.06 6.78
CA ILE A 326 8.38 -15.22 5.46
C ILE A 326 9.30 -16.41 5.50
N ASP A 327 8.99 -17.43 4.70
CA ASP A 327 9.87 -18.60 4.50
C ASP A 327 10.89 -18.28 3.39
N ASP A 328 12.15 -18.09 3.78
CA ASP A 328 13.29 -17.85 2.90
C ASP A 328 14.10 -19.13 2.61
N ALA A 329 13.68 -20.26 3.16
CA ALA A 329 14.28 -21.57 2.95
C ALA A 329 14.08 -22.08 1.52
N ILE A 330 15.04 -22.86 1.04
CA ILE A 330 14.87 -23.68 -0.15
C ILE A 330 14.49 -25.11 0.26
N ASP A 331 13.75 -25.80 -0.61
CA ASP A 331 13.37 -27.16 -0.31
C ASP A 331 14.57 -28.11 -0.41
N LEU A 332 15.42 -27.92 -1.43
CA LEU A 332 16.45 -28.89 -1.81
C LEU A 332 17.77 -28.20 -2.20
N PHE A 333 18.88 -28.77 -1.73
CA PHE A 333 20.20 -28.47 -2.27
C PHE A 333 20.86 -29.75 -2.79
N VAL A 334 21.23 -29.78 -4.07
CA VAL A 334 21.89 -30.92 -4.70
C VAL A 334 23.41 -30.77 -4.58
N VAL A 335 24.04 -31.69 -3.88
CA VAL A 335 25.49 -31.79 -3.66
C VAL A 335 26.06 -32.83 -4.62
N SER A 336 27.08 -32.48 -5.37
CA SER A 336 27.72 -33.40 -6.33
C SER A 336 29.25 -33.45 -6.13
N MET A 337 29.83 -34.61 -6.40
CA MET A 337 31.27 -34.83 -6.34
C MET A 337 31.76 -35.57 -7.59
N GLY A 338 32.59 -34.87 -8.40
CA GLY A 338 33.10 -35.36 -9.67
C GLY A 338 32.25 -34.92 -10.88
N GLU A 339 32.86 -34.93 -12.05
CA GLU A 339 32.27 -34.39 -13.30
C GLU A 339 30.94 -35.05 -13.66
N LYS A 340 30.88 -36.39 -13.66
CA LYS A 340 29.66 -37.15 -13.96
C LYS A 340 28.53 -36.85 -12.97
N ALA A 341 28.86 -36.73 -11.70
CA ALA A 341 27.88 -36.38 -10.67
C ALA A 341 27.38 -34.94 -10.86
N GLY A 342 28.24 -34.03 -11.32
CA GLY A 342 27.90 -32.67 -11.67
C GLY A 342 26.83 -32.60 -12.76
N ASP A 343 27.01 -33.35 -13.84
CA ASP A 343 26.03 -33.42 -14.94
C ASP A 343 24.66 -33.91 -14.46
N VAL A 344 24.66 -34.96 -13.62
CA VAL A 344 23.43 -35.51 -13.03
C VAL A 344 22.79 -34.52 -12.07
N ALA A 345 23.58 -33.80 -11.29
CA ALA A 345 23.08 -32.76 -10.36
C ALA A 345 22.40 -31.62 -11.09
N VAL A 346 23.00 -31.15 -12.21
CA VAL A 346 22.40 -30.10 -13.05
C VAL A 346 21.03 -30.56 -13.57
N LYS A 347 20.99 -31.77 -14.15
CA LYS A 347 19.72 -32.34 -14.66
C LYS A 347 18.69 -32.50 -13.56
N LEU A 348 19.06 -33.13 -12.44
CA LEU A 348 18.16 -33.38 -11.31
C LEU A 348 17.61 -32.04 -10.74
N THR A 349 18.49 -31.05 -10.55
CA THR A 349 18.06 -29.73 -10.04
C THR A 349 17.04 -29.08 -10.95
N ASN A 350 17.23 -29.18 -12.27
CA ASN A 350 16.25 -28.69 -13.23
C ASN A 350 14.92 -29.44 -13.13
N ASP A 351 14.95 -30.77 -13.08
CA ASP A 351 13.76 -31.62 -12.98
C ASP A 351 12.97 -31.31 -11.68
N LEU A 352 13.67 -31.11 -10.56
CA LEU A 352 13.08 -30.70 -9.29
C LEU A 352 12.40 -29.33 -9.36
N ARG A 353 13.03 -28.35 -10.03
CA ARG A 353 12.44 -27.03 -10.26
C ARG A 353 11.16 -27.10 -11.08
N LEU A 354 11.17 -27.92 -12.14
CA LEU A 354 9.98 -28.15 -12.99
C LEU A 354 8.86 -28.88 -12.23
N ALA A 355 9.22 -29.69 -11.22
CA ALA A 355 8.27 -30.33 -10.30
C ALA A 355 7.75 -29.36 -9.19
N GLY A 356 8.20 -28.08 -9.18
CA GLY A 356 7.71 -27.05 -8.27
C GLY A 356 8.48 -26.92 -6.96
N TYR A 357 9.65 -27.56 -6.83
CA TYR A 357 10.51 -27.40 -5.66
C TYR A 357 11.47 -26.21 -5.81
N LYS A 358 11.76 -25.51 -4.72
CA LYS A 358 12.85 -24.54 -4.64
C LYS A 358 14.17 -25.29 -4.52
N ALA A 359 14.83 -25.60 -5.63
CA ALA A 359 16.05 -26.40 -5.66
C ALA A 359 17.27 -25.62 -6.15
N GLN A 360 18.43 -25.90 -5.57
CA GLN A 360 19.72 -25.31 -5.93
C GLN A 360 20.82 -26.35 -5.95
N ASN A 361 21.93 -26.11 -6.67
CA ASN A 361 23.13 -26.96 -6.70
C ASN A 361 24.40 -26.08 -6.65
N ASP A 362 25.55 -26.71 -6.48
CA ASP A 362 26.85 -26.00 -6.63
C ASP A 362 27.18 -25.75 -8.11
N TYR A 363 27.74 -24.58 -8.38
CA TYR A 363 28.16 -24.18 -9.75
C TYR A 363 29.69 -24.14 -9.93
N PHE A 364 30.45 -24.47 -8.89
CA PHE A 364 31.90 -24.20 -8.85
C PHE A 364 32.71 -25.43 -8.44
N ASP A 365 32.16 -26.64 -8.54
CA ASP A 365 32.81 -27.91 -8.20
C ASP A 365 33.50 -27.91 -6.83
N LYS A 366 32.87 -27.29 -5.84
CA LYS A 366 33.40 -27.20 -4.49
C LYS A 366 33.40 -28.56 -3.80
N LYS A 367 34.33 -28.73 -2.87
CA LYS A 367 34.37 -29.94 -2.02
C LYS A 367 33.05 -30.07 -1.23
N MET A 368 32.59 -31.31 -0.96
CA MET A 368 31.37 -31.65 -0.25
C MET A 368 31.11 -30.76 0.98
N LYS A 369 32.11 -30.61 1.85
CA LYS A 369 31.98 -29.78 3.06
C LYS A 369 31.64 -28.32 2.75
N ALA A 370 32.12 -27.77 1.66
CA ALA A 370 31.82 -26.42 1.24
C ALA A 370 30.38 -26.30 0.65
N GLN A 371 29.97 -27.31 -0.14
CA GLN A 371 28.61 -27.38 -0.67
C GLN A 371 27.56 -27.50 0.45
N MET A 372 27.82 -28.35 1.46
CA MET A 372 26.95 -28.50 2.63
C MET A 372 26.83 -27.20 3.45
N LYS A 373 27.90 -26.40 3.56
CA LYS A 373 27.83 -25.07 4.17
C LYS A 373 26.99 -24.09 3.35
N ILE A 374 26.96 -24.25 2.03
CA ILE A 374 26.11 -23.44 1.15
C ILE A 374 24.64 -23.86 1.32
N ALA A 375 24.36 -25.17 1.37
CA ALA A 375 23.05 -25.71 1.67
C ALA A 375 22.47 -25.15 2.98
N ASP A 376 23.29 -25.13 4.03
CA ASP A 376 22.94 -24.55 5.34
C ASP A 376 22.63 -23.05 5.24
N ARG A 377 23.43 -22.26 4.50
CA ARG A 377 23.18 -20.83 4.26
C ARG A 377 21.88 -20.57 3.50
N TYR A 378 21.51 -21.48 2.58
CA TYR A 378 20.22 -21.44 1.88
C TYR A 378 19.07 -21.95 2.74
N LYS A 379 19.35 -22.39 3.99
CA LYS A 379 18.37 -23.03 4.88
C LYS A 379 17.64 -24.17 4.16
N ALA A 380 18.39 -24.97 3.38
CA ALA A 380 17.80 -26.09 2.65
C ALA A 380 17.16 -27.07 3.64
N LYS A 381 15.93 -27.50 3.37
CA LYS A 381 15.25 -28.51 4.19
C LYS A 381 15.92 -29.87 4.03
N LEU A 382 16.21 -30.28 2.80
CA LEU A 382 16.90 -31.50 2.46
C LEU A 382 18.10 -31.23 1.56
N SER A 383 19.13 -32.05 1.67
CA SER A 383 20.24 -32.11 0.70
C SER A 383 20.27 -33.45 0.00
N ILE A 384 20.40 -33.46 -1.32
CA ILE A 384 20.57 -34.66 -2.14
C ILE A 384 22.06 -34.78 -2.48
N ILE A 385 22.70 -35.86 -2.11
CA ILE A 385 24.13 -36.08 -2.30
C ILE A 385 24.34 -37.10 -3.41
N ILE A 386 25.19 -36.76 -4.36
CA ILE A 386 25.52 -37.55 -5.54
C ILE A 386 27.04 -37.66 -5.65
N GLY A 387 27.58 -38.85 -5.50
CA GLY A 387 28.96 -39.21 -5.73
C GLY A 387 29.08 -40.38 -6.70
N GLU A 388 30.27 -40.92 -6.89
CA GLU A 388 30.51 -42.06 -7.78
C GLU A 388 29.75 -43.32 -7.32
N SER A 389 29.74 -43.61 -6.02
CA SER A 389 29.03 -44.76 -5.44
C SER A 389 27.50 -44.68 -5.67
N GLU A 390 26.93 -43.48 -5.52
CA GLU A 390 25.50 -43.24 -5.73
C GLU A 390 25.12 -43.41 -7.19
N LEU A 391 26.01 -43.02 -8.11
CA LEU A 391 25.81 -43.22 -9.55
C LEU A 391 25.90 -44.69 -9.96
N GLU A 392 26.85 -45.44 -9.42
CA GLU A 392 27.02 -46.88 -9.70
C GLU A 392 25.83 -47.72 -9.21
N ASN A 393 25.24 -47.33 -8.07
CA ASN A 393 24.11 -48.03 -7.46
C ASN A 393 22.75 -47.53 -7.93
N ASP A 394 22.70 -46.53 -8.84
CA ASP A 394 21.48 -45.86 -9.31
C ASP A 394 20.60 -45.35 -8.17
N GLU A 395 21.23 -44.62 -7.22
CA GLU A 395 20.57 -44.11 -6.05
C GLU A 395 21.07 -42.72 -5.69
N TYR A 396 20.39 -42.06 -4.75
CA TYR A 396 20.78 -40.82 -4.10
C TYR A 396 20.77 -40.96 -2.60
N VAL A 397 21.67 -40.25 -1.91
CA VAL A 397 21.58 -40.08 -0.47
C VAL A 397 20.86 -38.76 -0.18
N VAL A 398 19.73 -38.86 0.49
CA VAL A 398 18.95 -37.69 0.93
C VAL A 398 19.23 -37.45 2.40
N LYS A 399 19.69 -36.24 2.72
CA LYS A 399 19.99 -35.83 4.09
C LYS A 399 18.99 -34.76 4.52
N ASP A 400 18.33 -35.00 5.62
CA ASP A 400 17.54 -34.03 6.36
C ASP A 400 18.48 -33.02 7.05
N MET A 401 18.29 -31.72 6.79
CA MET A 401 19.21 -30.68 7.26
C MET A 401 18.92 -30.25 8.69
N GLU A 402 17.75 -30.55 9.24
CA GLU A 402 17.36 -30.26 10.61
C GLU A 402 17.75 -31.42 11.55
N THR A 403 17.35 -32.66 11.21
CA THR A 403 17.57 -33.84 12.02
C THR A 403 18.92 -34.51 11.76
N PHE A 404 19.58 -34.16 10.62
CA PHE A 404 20.80 -34.76 10.12
C PHE A 404 20.69 -36.25 9.74
N ASN A 405 19.51 -36.83 9.75
CA ASN A 405 19.25 -38.18 9.29
C ASN A 405 19.52 -38.31 7.78
N GLN A 406 19.96 -39.48 7.35
CA GLN A 406 20.24 -39.79 5.95
C GLN A 406 19.48 -41.05 5.53
N GLU A 407 18.89 -40.99 4.34
CA GLU A 407 18.19 -42.11 3.74
C GLU A 407 18.70 -42.30 2.30
N THR A 408 18.82 -43.53 1.85
CA THR A 408 19.18 -43.85 0.48
C THR A 408 17.92 -44.11 -0.32
N VAL A 409 17.78 -43.42 -1.45
CA VAL A 409 16.58 -43.47 -2.30
C VAL A 409 16.99 -43.80 -3.74
N LYS A 410 16.31 -44.78 -4.39
CA LYS A 410 16.53 -45.06 -5.80
C LYS A 410 16.16 -43.82 -6.65
N ARG A 411 16.94 -43.60 -7.72
CA ARG A 411 16.79 -42.43 -8.60
C ARG A 411 15.38 -42.26 -9.13
N GLU A 412 14.79 -43.38 -9.59
CA GLU A 412 13.42 -43.43 -10.12
C GLU A 412 12.35 -43.00 -9.12
N ASN A 413 12.59 -43.18 -7.83
CA ASN A 413 11.64 -42.92 -6.76
C ASN A 413 11.81 -41.54 -6.09
N ILE A 414 12.81 -40.75 -6.50
CA ILE A 414 13.17 -39.50 -5.78
C ILE A 414 12.01 -38.52 -5.69
N ILE A 415 11.29 -38.27 -6.76
CA ILE A 415 10.16 -37.32 -6.78
C ILE A 415 9.07 -37.76 -5.80
N LYS A 416 8.69 -39.08 -5.86
CA LYS A 416 7.66 -39.63 -4.97
C LYS A 416 8.10 -39.52 -3.49
N TYR A 417 9.35 -39.83 -3.18
CA TYR A 417 9.92 -39.69 -1.84
C TYR A 417 9.84 -38.25 -1.35
N LEU A 418 10.19 -37.27 -2.21
CA LEU A 418 10.15 -35.85 -1.83
C LEU A 418 8.71 -35.35 -1.65
N GLU A 419 7.75 -35.86 -2.40
CA GLU A 419 6.33 -35.55 -2.20
C GLU A 419 5.84 -36.03 -0.83
N GLU A 420 6.22 -37.21 -0.41
CA GLU A 420 5.87 -37.76 0.89
C GLU A 420 6.53 -36.98 2.05
N LYS A 421 7.78 -36.55 1.89
CA LYS A 421 8.56 -35.85 2.95
C LYS A 421 8.22 -34.35 3.05
N LEU A 422 7.99 -33.64 1.91
CA LEU A 422 7.87 -32.18 1.89
C LEU A 422 6.44 -31.67 1.68
N LYS A 423 5.55 -32.48 1.06
CA LYS A 423 4.14 -32.07 0.84
C LYS A 423 3.18 -32.64 1.89
N GLY A 424 3.61 -33.63 2.68
CA GLY A 424 2.83 -34.17 3.81
C GLY A 424 2.66 -33.20 4.99
N GLU A 425 3.36 -32.05 4.97
CA GLU A 425 3.30 -31.00 6.00
C GLU A 425 2.47 -29.77 5.59
N LYS A 426 1.69 -29.84 4.48
CA LYS A 426 0.81 -28.73 4.06
C LYS A 426 -0.62 -28.97 4.43
#